data_c13045964d6d18e14b6aae4df2d1a88e
#
_entry.id   c13045964d6d18e14b6aae4df2d1a88e
#
_cell.length_a   1.000
_cell.length_b   1.000
_cell.length_c   1.000
_cell.angle_alpha   90.00
_cell.angle_beta   90.00
_cell.angle_gamma   90.00
#
_symmetry.space_group_name_H-M   'P 1'
#
loop_
_entity.id
_entity.type
_entity.pdbx_description
1 polymer ?
#
loop_
_entity_poly.entity_id
_entity_poly.type
_entity_poly.pdbx_seq_one_letter_code
_entity_poly.pdbx_strand_id
1 'polypeptide(L)'
;EQGETAQATARREIGEETGLKNLEFHGWLGKVNFRYRRIDKLVLMTTQVYLVKALDPDEKLQKEEWMNGLAWFSFHETLDEIEYEDIGKLILLAMKRIRQEQL
;
A
#
# COMPACT_ATOMS: atom_id res chain seq x y z
N GLU A 1 1.94 5.21 16.16
CA GLU A 1 2.04 5.41 17.61
C GLU A 1 3.49 5.57 18.06
N GLN A 2 3.64 6.22 19.16
CA GLN A 2 4.96 6.47 19.75
C GLN A 2 5.61 5.14 20.15
N GLY A 3 6.85 4.93 19.73
CA GLY A 3 7.60 3.72 20.06
C GLY A 3 7.48 2.59 19.04
N GLU A 4 6.58 2.71 18.08
CA GLU A 4 6.47 1.71 17.03
C GLU A 4 7.54 1.92 15.95
N THR A 5 8.09 0.82 15.41
CA THR A 5 8.91 0.89 14.20
C THR A 5 8.00 1.13 12.99
N ALA A 6 8.57 1.60 11.89
CA ALA A 6 7.80 1.78 10.64
C ALA A 6 7.15 0.48 10.19
N GLN A 7 7.85 -0.64 10.32
CA GLN A 7 7.32 -1.96 9.97
C GLN A 7 6.16 -2.37 10.86
N ALA A 8 6.28 -2.18 12.18
CA ALA A 8 5.22 -2.52 13.14
C ALA A 8 3.97 -1.66 12.89
N THR A 9 4.16 -0.37 12.64
CA THR A 9 3.07 0.54 12.31
C THR A 9 2.35 0.10 11.03
N ALA A 10 3.11 -0.24 9.98
CA ALA A 10 2.54 -0.69 8.72
C ALA A 10 1.73 -1.98 8.90
N ARG A 11 2.25 -2.95 9.65
CA ARG A 11 1.53 -4.20 9.94
C ARG A 11 0.22 -3.94 10.68
N ARG A 12 0.26 -3.07 11.66
CA ARG A 12 -0.93 -2.72 12.44
C ARG A 12 -1.97 -2.05 11.56
N GLU A 13 -1.57 -1.06 10.78
CA GLU A 13 -2.48 -0.32 9.90
C GLU A 13 -3.09 -1.20 8.82
N ILE A 14 -2.30 -2.08 8.20
CA ILE A 14 -2.82 -3.02 7.21
C ILE A 14 -3.86 -3.94 7.85
N GLY A 15 -3.58 -4.46 9.04
CA GLY A 15 -4.53 -5.30 9.77
C GLY A 15 -5.83 -4.59 10.08
N GLU A 16 -5.74 -3.33 10.53
CA GLU A 16 -6.91 -2.51 10.84
C GLU A 16 -7.74 -2.19 9.59
N GLU A 17 -7.09 -1.89 8.48
CA GLU A 17 -7.75 -1.45 7.25
C GLU A 17 -8.26 -2.60 6.39
N THR A 18 -7.60 -3.73 6.39
CA THR A 18 -7.90 -4.83 5.47
C THR A 18 -8.30 -6.14 6.15
N GLY A 19 -8.02 -6.28 7.43
CA GLY A 19 -8.22 -7.54 8.15
C GLY A 19 -7.12 -8.57 7.92
N LEU A 20 -6.12 -8.29 7.10
CA LEU A 20 -5.02 -9.21 6.82
C LEU A 20 -4.03 -9.25 7.98
N LYS A 21 -3.69 -10.45 8.46
CA LYS A 21 -2.83 -10.65 9.64
C LYS A 21 -1.51 -11.31 9.31
N ASN A 22 -1.50 -12.25 8.38
CA ASN A 22 -0.28 -12.98 8.01
C ASN A 22 0.45 -12.25 6.91
N LEU A 23 1.41 -11.42 7.29
CA LEU A 23 2.12 -10.52 6.39
C LEU A 23 3.63 -10.76 6.47
N GLU A 24 4.28 -10.68 5.33
CA GLU A 24 5.73 -10.72 5.22
C GLU A 24 6.22 -9.41 4.61
N PHE A 25 7.08 -8.72 5.31
CA PHE A 25 7.54 -7.39 4.96
C PHE A 25 8.77 -7.47 4.07
N HIS A 26 8.70 -6.88 2.87
CA HIS A 26 9.77 -6.95 1.87
C HIS A 26 10.49 -5.63 1.61
N GLY A 27 10.24 -4.65 2.46
CA GLY A 27 11.01 -3.43 2.49
C GLY A 27 10.39 -2.25 1.75
N TRP A 28 11.14 -1.19 1.76
CA TRP A 28 10.72 0.10 1.23
C TRP A 28 10.80 0.14 -0.31
N LEU A 29 9.78 0.68 -0.96
CA LEU A 29 9.75 0.86 -2.40
C LEU A 29 10.10 2.29 -2.82
N GLY A 30 9.62 3.26 -2.08
CA GLY A 30 9.82 4.64 -2.43
C GLY A 30 8.85 5.56 -1.72
N LYS A 31 8.79 6.79 -2.17
CA LYS A 31 7.86 7.77 -1.63
C LYS A 31 7.05 8.42 -2.74
N VAL A 32 5.84 8.86 -2.42
CA VAL A 32 4.95 9.59 -3.32
C VAL A 32 4.60 10.92 -2.67
N ASN A 33 4.69 11.98 -3.44
CA ASN A 33 4.33 13.31 -3.02
C ASN A 33 2.98 13.66 -3.59
N PHE A 34 2.05 14.06 -2.72
CA PHE A 34 0.71 14.49 -3.10
C PHE A 34 0.54 15.98 -2.86
N ARG A 35 -0.24 16.60 -3.73
CA ARG A 35 -0.58 18.00 -3.66
C ARG A 35 -2.08 18.11 -3.86
N TYR A 36 -2.78 18.71 -2.89
CA TYR A 36 -4.21 18.92 -3.05
C TYR A 36 -4.65 20.19 -2.32
N ARG A 37 -5.79 20.73 -2.74
CA ARG A 37 -6.38 21.88 -2.08
C ARG A 37 -7.47 21.43 -1.13
N ARG A 38 -7.44 22.05 0.05
CA ARG A 38 -8.47 21.83 1.04
C ARG A 38 -8.90 23.21 1.55
N ILE A 39 -10.14 23.61 1.21
CA ILE A 39 -10.66 24.95 1.44
C ILE A 39 -9.72 25.94 0.71
N ASP A 40 -9.07 26.85 1.38
CA ASP A 40 -8.16 27.83 0.78
C ASP A 40 -6.69 27.48 1.00
N LYS A 41 -6.39 26.25 1.37
CA LYS A 41 -5.01 25.83 1.67
C LYS A 41 -4.51 24.79 0.69
N LEU A 42 -3.26 24.97 0.29
CA LEU A 42 -2.55 23.94 -0.47
C LEU A 42 -1.90 22.98 0.52
N VAL A 43 -2.25 21.71 0.42
CA VAL A 43 -1.68 20.66 1.27
C VAL A 43 -0.66 19.87 0.48
N LEU A 44 0.53 19.71 1.06
CA LEU A 44 1.61 18.90 0.52
C LEU A 44 1.81 17.72 1.48
N MET A 45 1.78 16.50 0.93
CA MET A 45 1.92 15.29 1.73
C MET A 45 2.90 14.33 1.06
N THR A 46 3.80 13.75 1.85
CA THR A 46 4.70 12.71 1.38
C THR A 46 4.32 11.39 2.06
N THR A 47 4.09 10.38 1.25
CA THR A 47 3.73 9.04 1.73
C THR A 47 4.85 8.06 1.43
N GLN A 48 5.29 7.33 2.43
CA GLN A 48 6.26 6.24 2.26
C GLN A 48 5.52 4.97 1.83
N VAL A 49 6.10 4.26 0.88
CA VAL A 49 5.46 3.07 0.29
C VAL A 49 6.35 1.85 0.49
N TYR A 50 5.76 0.79 1.00
CA TYR A 50 6.45 -0.47 1.30
C TYR A 50 5.84 -1.63 0.54
N LEU A 51 6.66 -2.64 0.26
CA LEU A 51 6.20 -3.90 -0.32
C LEU A 51 5.95 -4.90 0.81
N VAL A 52 4.73 -5.40 0.86
CA VAL A 52 4.30 -6.37 1.87
C VAL A 52 3.57 -7.51 1.17
N LYS A 53 3.93 -8.75 1.50
CA LYS A 53 3.30 -9.95 0.96
C LYS A 53 2.25 -10.47 1.94
N ALA A 54 1.04 -10.71 1.46
CA ALA A 54 0.01 -11.41 2.22
C ALA A 54 0.26 -12.90 2.07
N LEU A 55 0.53 -13.59 3.19
CA LEU A 55 0.92 -14.99 3.17
C LEU A 55 -0.26 -15.97 3.08
N ASP A 56 -1.44 -15.52 3.46
CA ASP A 56 -2.64 -16.33 3.42
C ASP A 56 -3.59 -15.83 2.32
N PRO A 57 -3.61 -16.50 1.14
CA PRO A 57 -4.44 -16.06 0.02
C PRO A 57 -5.94 -16.24 0.27
N ASP A 58 -6.31 -17.06 1.25
CA ASP A 58 -7.71 -17.33 1.58
C ASP A 58 -8.25 -16.42 2.69
N GLU A 59 -7.40 -15.58 3.25
CA GLU A 59 -7.81 -14.63 4.28
C GLU A 59 -8.78 -13.60 3.72
N LYS A 60 -9.92 -13.42 4.37
CA LYS A 60 -10.95 -12.50 3.90
C LYS A 60 -10.56 -11.07 4.18
N LEU A 61 -10.76 -10.21 3.18
CA LEU A 61 -10.59 -8.79 3.32
C LEU A 61 -11.77 -8.21 4.13
N GLN A 62 -11.43 -7.33 5.08
CA GLN A 62 -12.42 -6.62 5.90
C GLN A 62 -12.15 -5.13 5.75
N LYS A 63 -13.08 -4.41 5.15
CA LYS A 63 -12.91 -2.97 4.94
C LYS A 63 -13.38 -2.17 6.15
N GLU A 64 -12.75 -1.01 6.37
CA GLU A 64 -13.23 0.00 7.30
C GLU A 64 -14.49 0.69 6.75
N GLU A 65 -15.32 1.23 7.63
CA GLU A 65 -16.58 1.89 7.24
C GLU A 65 -16.36 3.07 6.28
N TRP A 66 -15.26 3.79 6.44
CA TRP A 66 -14.93 4.96 5.62
C TRP A 66 -14.45 4.61 4.21
N MET A 67 -14.14 3.35 3.95
CA MET A 67 -13.68 2.90 2.64
C MET A 67 -14.82 2.69 1.66
N ASN A 68 -14.65 3.14 0.42
CA ASN A 68 -15.59 2.89 -0.66
C ASN A 68 -15.58 1.44 -1.11
N GLY A 69 -14.43 0.79 -1.02
CA GLY A 69 -14.31 -0.62 -1.40
C GLY A 69 -12.91 -1.17 -1.12
N LEU A 70 -12.81 -2.48 -1.14
CA LEU A 70 -11.56 -3.20 -0.95
C LEU A 70 -11.64 -4.50 -1.75
N ALA A 71 -10.65 -4.75 -2.61
CA ALA A 71 -10.64 -5.92 -3.47
C ALA A 71 -9.21 -6.32 -3.83
N TRP A 72 -9.07 -7.58 -4.28
CA TRP A 72 -7.83 -8.06 -4.87
C TRP A 72 -7.81 -7.74 -6.36
N PHE A 73 -6.66 -7.29 -6.85
CA PHE A 73 -6.45 -6.98 -8.26
C PHE A 73 -5.19 -7.68 -8.76
N SER A 74 -5.19 -8.11 -10.02
CA SER A 74 -3.96 -8.53 -10.68
C SER A 74 -3.07 -7.29 -10.90
N PHE A 75 -1.79 -7.49 -11.23
CA PHE A 75 -0.91 -6.36 -11.55
C PHE A 75 -1.43 -5.55 -12.74
N HIS A 76 -1.93 -6.21 -13.78
CA HIS A 76 -2.49 -5.51 -14.94
C HIS A 76 -3.70 -4.67 -14.56
N GLU A 77 -4.62 -5.24 -13.79
CA GLU A 77 -5.79 -4.51 -13.31
C GLU A 77 -5.40 -3.32 -12.45
N THR A 78 -4.41 -3.51 -11.57
CA THR A 78 -3.92 -2.45 -10.69
C THR A 78 -3.35 -1.28 -11.50
N LEU A 79 -2.55 -1.56 -12.53
CA LEU A 79 -1.99 -0.52 -13.38
C LEU A 79 -3.07 0.26 -14.13
N ASP A 80 -4.15 -0.41 -14.54
CA ASP A 80 -5.27 0.23 -15.22
C ASP A 80 -6.09 1.12 -14.28
N GLU A 81 -6.18 0.76 -13.00
CA GLU A 81 -6.97 1.49 -12.00
C GLU A 81 -6.22 2.66 -11.36
N ILE A 82 -4.89 2.69 -11.44
CA ILE A 82 -4.08 3.73 -10.80
C ILE A 82 -4.20 5.04 -11.58
N GLU A 83 -4.60 6.09 -10.87
CA GLU A 83 -4.74 7.43 -11.43
C GLU A 83 -3.43 8.24 -11.41
N TYR A 84 -2.50 7.87 -10.52
CA TYR A 84 -1.26 8.62 -10.32
C TYR A 84 -0.07 7.88 -10.91
N GLU A 85 0.64 8.56 -11.81
CA GLU A 85 1.81 8.01 -12.49
C GLU A 85 2.89 7.54 -11.51
N ASP A 86 3.14 8.29 -10.45
CA ASP A 86 4.14 7.95 -9.45
C ASP A 86 3.85 6.63 -8.73
N ILE A 87 2.57 6.37 -8.44
CA ILE A 87 2.15 5.11 -7.84
C ILE A 87 2.33 3.96 -8.84
N GLY A 88 1.98 4.19 -10.10
CA GLY A 88 2.19 3.21 -11.17
C GLY A 88 3.65 2.79 -11.28
N LYS A 89 4.57 3.74 -11.19
CA LYS A 89 6.02 3.46 -11.21
C LYS A 89 6.45 2.58 -10.05
N LEU A 90 5.92 2.81 -8.85
CA LEU A 90 6.23 2.00 -7.67
C LEU A 90 5.66 0.59 -7.80
N ILE A 91 4.50 0.43 -8.41
CA ILE A 91 3.92 -0.90 -8.67
C ILE A 91 4.81 -1.68 -9.65
N LEU A 92 5.29 -1.03 -10.71
CA LEU A 92 6.22 -1.67 -11.64
C LEU A 92 7.54 -2.06 -10.95
N LEU A 93 8.04 -1.22 -10.05
CA LEU A 93 9.21 -1.54 -9.26
C LEU A 93 8.96 -2.74 -8.34
N ALA A 94 7.79 -2.83 -7.74
CA ALA A 94 7.38 -3.97 -6.92
C ALA A 94 7.38 -5.26 -7.74
N MET A 95 6.80 -5.23 -8.95
CA MET A 95 6.79 -6.38 -9.85
C MET A 95 8.21 -6.85 -10.18
N LYS A 96 9.09 -5.91 -10.46
CA LYS A 96 10.50 -6.22 -10.78
C LYS A 96 11.18 -6.86 -9.58
N ARG A 97 10.98 -6.33 -8.39
CA ARG A 97 11.56 -6.88 -7.15
C ARG A 97 11.05 -8.29 -6.86
N ILE A 98 9.76 -8.53 -7.04
CA ILE A 98 9.16 -9.84 -6.85
C ILE A 98 9.81 -10.87 -7.78
N ARG A 99 10.02 -10.52 -9.04
CA ARG A 99 10.68 -11.41 -10.02
C ARG A 99 12.13 -11.69 -9.66
N GLN A 100 12.88 -10.65 -9.27
CA GLN A 100 14.30 -10.78 -8.94
C GLN A 100 14.55 -11.57 -7.68
N GLU A 101 13.69 -11.41 -6.67
CA GLU A 101 13.85 -12.08 -5.37
C GLU A 101 13.01 -13.36 -5.25
N GLN A 102 12.28 -13.72 -6.29
CA GLN A 102 11.44 -14.92 -6.33
C GLN A 102 10.42 -14.97 -5.17
N LEU A 103 9.79 -13.86 -4.92
CA LEU A 103 8.82 -13.75 -3.82
C LEU A 103 7.48 -14.42 -4.12
#